data_3a1ad07f642040a48529b262a28e2898
#
_entry.id   3a1ad07f642040a48529b262a28e2898
#
_cell.length_a   1.000
_cell.length_b   1.000
_cell.length_c   1.000
_cell.angle_alpha   90.00
_cell.angle_beta   90.00
_cell.angle_gamma   90.00
#
_symmetry.space_group_name_H-M   'P 1'
#
loop_
_entity.id
_entity.type
_entity.pdbx_description
1 polymer ?
#
loop_
_entity_poly.entity_id
_entity_poly.type
_entity_poly.pdbx_seq_one_letter_code
_entity_poly.pdbx_strand_id
1 'polypeptide(L)'
;MTDFEKKMAVLRARHEELLSRKNAPKPWGNGIYEKYENPILTAEHTPLEWRYDFCEKDNPFLMQRIMMNATLNSGALKWNGKYCLVVRVEGADRKSFFAVAESPNGIDNFRFWPEPVTMPEAPSSSPEGGEDPATNIYDMRVTQHEDGWIYGVFCAERHDDSQPGNLSAATATAGIARTKDLVNWERLPDLVSRSQQRNVVLHPEFVDGKYAFYTRPQDGFIDTGSGGGIGWALVDDITHAEVREEKIIYERKYHTITEVKNGEGPHPLKTPKGWLHLAHGVRATADGLRYVLYMYMTALDDPTRVIARPGGFFLVPEGSEYLGDVMNVAFANGWIADPDGRVLIYYASADTRMHVATSTIDRLIDYCMNTPEDGLSTAASVETIKQLIRKNRQTTSQGRE
;
A
#
# COMPACT_ATOMS: atom_id res chain seq x y z
N MET A 1 -39.34 -24.10 -4.82
CA MET A 1 -38.33 -23.04 -4.71
C MET A 1 -39.04 -21.72 -4.78
N THR A 2 -39.01 -20.94 -3.69
CA THR A 2 -39.61 -19.62 -3.61
C THR A 2 -38.87 -18.63 -4.53
N ASP A 3 -39.45 -17.46 -4.80
CA ASP A 3 -38.76 -16.42 -5.57
C ASP A 3 -37.52 -15.90 -4.82
N PHE A 4 -37.54 -15.90 -3.50
CA PHE A 4 -36.36 -15.59 -2.67
C PHE A 4 -35.26 -16.62 -2.88
N GLU A 5 -35.55 -17.92 -2.81
CA GLU A 5 -34.58 -18.99 -3.05
C GLU A 5 -33.96 -18.91 -4.45
N LYS A 6 -34.76 -18.57 -5.48
CA LYS A 6 -34.24 -18.36 -6.84
C LYS A 6 -33.28 -17.18 -6.92
N LYS A 7 -33.64 -16.03 -6.31
CA LYS A 7 -32.76 -14.85 -6.26
C LYS A 7 -31.47 -15.15 -5.49
N MET A 8 -31.56 -15.86 -4.37
CA MET A 8 -30.41 -16.31 -3.59
C MET A 8 -29.46 -17.17 -4.41
N ALA A 9 -29.99 -18.15 -5.16
CA ALA A 9 -29.19 -19.02 -6.01
C ALA A 9 -28.46 -18.24 -7.11
N VAL A 10 -29.13 -17.27 -7.73
CA VAL A 10 -28.51 -16.40 -8.76
C VAL A 10 -27.42 -15.52 -8.12
N LEU A 11 -27.66 -14.92 -6.95
CA LEU A 11 -26.70 -14.09 -6.25
C LEU A 11 -25.40 -14.89 -5.93
N ARG A 12 -25.56 -16.08 -5.36
CA ARG A 12 -24.42 -16.97 -5.05
C ARG A 12 -23.66 -17.40 -6.30
N ALA A 13 -24.37 -17.77 -7.38
CA ALA A 13 -23.73 -18.16 -8.64
C ALA A 13 -22.89 -17.02 -9.23
N ARG A 14 -23.43 -15.80 -9.27
CA ARG A 14 -22.70 -14.62 -9.75
C ARG A 14 -21.49 -14.27 -8.88
N HIS A 15 -21.62 -14.39 -7.58
CA HIS A 15 -20.50 -14.16 -6.66
C HIS A 15 -19.40 -15.19 -6.87
N GLU A 16 -19.74 -16.47 -6.99
CA GLU A 16 -18.75 -17.54 -7.26
C GLU A 16 -18.07 -17.37 -8.63
N GLU A 17 -18.83 -16.96 -9.66
CA GLU A 17 -18.26 -16.62 -10.98
C GLU A 17 -17.23 -15.49 -10.88
N LEU A 18 -17.53 -14.45 -10.09
CA LEU A 18 -16.59 -13.34 -9.84
C LEU A 18 -15.33 -13.83 -9.11
N LEU A 19 -15.47 -14.62 -8.04
CA LEU A 19 -14.36 -15.10 -7.22
C LEU A 19 -13.46 -16.09 -7.98
N SER A 20 -14.01 -16.85 -8.92
CA SER A 20 -13.27 -17.86 -9.71
C SER A 20 -12.76 -17.34 -11.05
N ARG A 21 -13.03 -16.06 -11.38
CA ARG A 21 -12.62 -15.46 -12.65
C ARG A 21 -11.11 -15.47 -12.81
N LYS A 22 -10.64 -16.03 -13.92
CA LYS A 22 -9.22 -16.00 -14.27
C LYS A 22 -8.78 -14.61 -14.70
N ASN A 23 -7.55 -14.26 -14.37
CA ASN A 23 -6.99 -12.95 -14.66
C ASN A 23 -5.82 -13.10 -15.65
N ALA A 24 -6.02 -12.67 -16.87
CA ALA A 24 -5.01 -12.72 -17.93
C ALA A 24 -4.09 -11.48 -17.85
N PRO A 25 -2.80 -11.64 -18.21
CA PRO A 25 -1.92 -10.49 -18.37
C PRO A 25 -2.38 -9.62 -19.54
N LYS A 26 -2.23 -8.30 -19.41
CA LYS A 26 -2.48 -7.38 -20.52
C LYS A 26 -1.50 -7.65 -21.67
N PRO A 27 -1.91 -7.53 -22.94
CA PRO A 27 -1.10 -7.92 -24.09
C PRO A 27 0.14 -7.04 -24.30
N TRP A 28 0.16 -5.85 -23.71
CA TRP A 28 1.25 -4.88 -23.83
C TRP A 28 1.75 -4.47 -22.45
N GLY A 29 3.06 -4.52 -22.27
CA GLY A 29 3.77 -4.06 -21.09
C GLY A 29 4.95 -3.17 -21.46
N ASN A 30 5.54 -2.53 -20.45
CA ASN A 30 6.72 -1.67 -20.62
C ASN A 30 8.05 -2.44 -20.50
N GLY A 31 8.02 -3.76 -20.38
CA GLY A 31 9.18 -4.61 -20.16
C GLY A 31 9.68 -4.66 -18.69
N ILE A 32 9.21 -3.77 -17.83
CA ILE A 32 9.60 -3.71 -16.43
C ILE A 32 8.67 -4.57 -15.58
N TYR A 33 7.36 -4.45 -15.80
CA TYR A 33 6.32 -5.24 -15.14
C TYR A 33 5.20 -5.58 -16.11
N GLU A 34 4.36 -6.55 -15.73
CA GLU A 34 3.16 -6.95 -16.44
C GLU A 34 1.93 -6.64 -15.58
N LYS A 35 0.96 -5.92 -16.13
CA LYS A 35 -0.36 -5.69 -15.52
C LYS A 35 -1.36 -6.74 -16.00
N TYR A 36 -2.44 -6.90 -15.26
CA TYR A 36 -3.53 -7.84 -15.56
C TYR A 36 -4.82 -7.11 -15.94
N GLU A 37 -5.71 -7.81 -16.64
CA GLU A 37 -6.93 -7.23 -17.21
C GLU A 37 -7.95 -6.81 -16.16
N ASN A 38 -8.07 -7.59 -15.07
CA ASN A 38 -9.10 -7.41 -14.08
C ASN A 38 -8.52 -7.00 -12.72
N PRO A 39 -9.25 -6.20 -11.93
CA PRO A 39 -8.91 -6.06 -10.52
C PRO A 39 -9.01 -7.43 -9.82
N ILE A 40 -8.13 -7.65 -8.85
CA ILE A 40 -8.10 -8.88 -8.04
C ILE A 40 -9.11 -8.86 -6.90
N LEU A 41 -9.42 -7.65 -6.37
CA LEU A 41 -10.43 -7.42 -5.35
C LEU A 41 -11.20 -6.12 -5.65
N THR A 42 -12.48 -6.17 -5.43
CA THR A 42 -13.42 -5.04 -5.44
C THR A 42 -14.39 -5.21 -4.26
N ALA A 43 -15.21 -4.23 -3.96
CA ALA A 43 -16.26 -4.34 -2.96
C ALA A 43 -17.16 -5.57 -3.17
N GLU A 44 -17.38 -5.98 -4.43
CA GLU A 44 -18.20 -7.14 -4.78
C GLU A 44 -17.57 -8.49 -4.40
N HIS A 45 -16.25 -8.54 -4.15
CA HIS A 45 -15.55 -9.76 -3.69
C HIS A 45 -15.74 -10.02 -2.20
N THR A 46 -16.25 -9.04 -1.42
CA THR A 46 -16.52 -9.26 0.01
C THR A 46 -17.61 -10.31 0.20
N PRO A 47 -17.53 -11.14 1.25
CA PRO A 47 -18.49 -12.21 1.50
C PRO A 47 -19.93 -11.72 1.46
N LEU A 48 -20.82 -12.53 0.90
CA LEU A 48 -22.23 -12.19 0.84
C LEU A 48 -22.84 -12.07 2.24
N GLU A 49 -22.35 -12.88 3.17
CA GLU A 49 -22.74 -12.92 4.58
C GLU A 49 -22.45 -11.61 5.31
N TRP A 50 -21.52 -10.80 4.85
CA TRP A 50 -21.23 -9.49 5.42
C TRP A 50 -22.25 -8.43 4.96
N ARG A 51 -22.91 -8.67 3.81
CA ARG A 51 -23.70 -7.66 3.10
C ARG A 51 -25.21 -7.92 3.16
N TYR A 52 -25.61 -9.20 3.23
CA TYR A 52 -27.00 -9.61 3.12
C TYR A 52 -27.48 -10.33 4.36
N ASP A 53 -28.70 -10.03 4.77
CA ASP A 53 -29.48 -10.89 5.64
C ASP A 53 -30.19 -11.95 4.77
N PHE A 54 -29.93 -13.21 5.04
CA PHE A 54 -30.48 -14.34 4.29
C PHE A 54 -31.79 -14.89 4.90
N CYS A 55 -32.33 -14.20 5.88
CA CYS A 55 -33.69 -14.52 6.42
C CYS A 55 -34.78 -13.93 5.52
N GLU A 56 -35.54 -14.77 4.80
CA GLU A 56 -36.62 -14.31 3.90
C GLU A 56 -37.63 -13.46 4.64
N LYS A 57 -37.92 -13.76 5.91
CA LYS A 57 -38.87 -13.00 6.74
C LYS A 57 -38.39 -11.56 6.98
N ASP A 58 -37.10 -11.37 7.21
CA ASP A 58 -36.51 -10.09 7.59
C ASP A 58 -36.00 -9.31 6.37
N ASN A 59 -35.74 -10.03 5.26
CA ASN A 59 -35.22 -9.49 4.00
C ASN A 59 -35.91 -10.09 2.75
N PRO A 60 -37.25 -9.96 2.61
CA PRO A 60 -38.03 -10.65 1.58
C PRO A 60 -37.62 -10.27 0.14
N PHE A 61 -36.98 -9.14 -0.06
CA PHE A 61 -36.52 -8.67 -1.37
C PHE A 61 -35.08 -9.04 -1.67
N LEU A 62 -34.33 -9.66 -0.71
CA LEU A 62 -32.92 -9.97 -0.76
C LEU A 62 -32.08 -8.71 -1.10
N MET A 63 -32.27 -7.64 -0.34
CA MET A 63 -31.50 -6.41 -0.48
C MET A 63 -30.20 -6.47 0.33
N GLN A 64 -29.17 -5.79 -0.11
CA GLN A 64 -28.00 -5.54 0.75
C GLN A 64 -28.44 -4.74 1.98
N ARG A 65 -27.99 -5.20 3.16
CA ARG A 65 -28.22 -4.49 4.44
C ARG A 65 -27.02 -3.65 4.84
N ILE A 66 -25.82 -4.14 4.48
CA ILE A 66 -24.56 -3.41 4.67
C ILE A 66 -23.88 -3.30 3.30
N MET A 67 -23.67 -2.09 2.83
CA MET A 67 -22.99 -1.86 1.57
C MET A 67 -21.50 -1.62 1.82
N MET A 68 -20.68 -2.24 0.97
CA MET A 68 -19.24 -1.98 0.91
C MET A 68 -18.95 -0.98 -0.19
N ASN A 69 -18.08 0.00 0.10
CA ASN A 69 -17.67 1.03 -0.85
C ASN A 69 -16.43 0.59 -1.64
N ALA A 70 -15.41 0.12 -0.94
CA ALA A 70 -14.11 -0.13 -1.56
C ALA A 70 -13.33 -1.27 -0.88
N THR A 71 -12.42 -1.87 -1.63
CA THR A 71 -11.34 -2.74 -1.14
C THR A 71 -10.03 -2.22 -1.70
N LEU A 72 -9.12 -1.77 -0.84
CA LEU A 72 -7.94 -1.02 -1.29
C LEU A 72 -6.75 -1.20 -0.34
N ASN A 73 -5.59 -0.71 -0.73
CA ASN A 73 -4.39 -0.48 0.08
C ASN A 73 -4.04 -1.64 1.03
N SER A 74 -3.81 -2.83 0.47
CA SER A 74 -3.54 -4.04 1.25
C SER A 74 -2.06 -4.21 1.56
N GLY A 75 -1.74 -4.57 2.81
CA GLY A 75 -0.50 -5.28 3.14
C GLY A 75 -0.50 -6.68 2.52
N ALA A 76 0.67 -7.25 2.26
CA ALA A 76 0.79 -8.54 1.60
C ALA A 76 1.90 -9.39 2.18
N LEU A 77 1.67 -10.71 2.27
CA LEU A 77 2.67 -11.68 2.68
C LEU A 77 2.34 -13.07 2.14
N LYS A 78 3.34 -13.95 2.12
CA LYS A 78 3.11 -15.37 1.87
C LYS A 78 2.91 -16.09 3.20
N TRP A 79 1.77 -16.75 3.36
CA TRP A 79 1.39 -17.44 4.59
C TRP A 79 0.82 -18.82 4.28
N ASN A 80 1.35 -19.87 4.94
CA ASN A 80 0.93 -21.27 4.73
C ASN A 80 0.84 -21.68 3.25
N GLY A 81 1.80 -21.22 2.43
CA GLY A 81 1.88 -21.55 1.00
C GLY A 81 0.92 -20.74 0.10
N LYS A 82 0.12 -19.84 0.66
CA LYS A 82 -0.81 -18.98 -0.06
C LYS A 82 -0.35 -17.52 -0.06
N TYR A 83 -0.85 -16.75 -1.01
CA TYR A 83 -0.65 -15.31 -1.09
C TYR A 83 -1.78 -14.64 -0.31
N CYS A 84 -1.44 -14.03 0.82
CA CYS A 84 -2.38 -13.40 1.73
C CYS A 84 -2.27 -11.88 1.64
N LEU A 85 -3.42 -11.22 1.58
CA LEU A 85 -3.57 -9.76 1.62
C LEU A 85 -4.32 -9.37 2.89
N VAL A 86 -3.79 -8.44 3.66
CA VAL A 86 -4.54 -7.77 4.72
C VAL A 86 -5.11 -6.49 4.13
N VAL A 87 -6.36 -6.59 3.70
CA VAL A 87 -7.05 -5.61 2.87
C VAL A 87 -7.73 -4.56 3.73
N ARG A 88 -7.59 -3.29 3.38
CA ARG A 88 -8.53 -2.26 3.84
C ARG A 88 -9.85 -2.44 3.12
N VAL A 89 -10.90 -2.70 3.87
CA VAL A 89 -12.28 -2.68 3.37
C VAL A 89 -12.95 -1.44 3.94
N GLU A 90 -13.61 -0.66 3.09
CA GLU A 90 -14.37 0.52 3.50
C GLU A 90 -15.85 0.28 3.29
N GLY A 91 -16.64 0.50 4.34
CA GLY A 91 -18.09 0.50 4.28
C GLY A 91 -18.66 1.77 3.67
N ALA A 92 -19.92 1.73 3.26
CA ALA A 92 -20.65 2.91 2.79
C ALA A 92 -20.82 4.01 3.88
N ASP A 93 -20.55 3.67 5.14
CA ASP A 93 -20.51 4.58 6.29
C ASP A 93 -19.17 5.30 6.46
N ARG A 94 -18.21 5.10 5.53
CA ARG A 94 -16.87 5.66 5.55
C ARG A 94 -15.98 5.14 6.69
N LYS A 95 -16.33 4.02 7.31
CA LYS A 95 -15.45 3.35 8.26
C LYS A 95 -14.66 2.28 7.55
N SER A 96 -13.35 2.27 7.79
CA SER A 96 -12.46 1.23 7.29
C SER A 96 -12.19 0.19 8.38
N PHE A 97 -12.02 -1.03 7.96
CA PHE A 97 -11.57 -2.16 8.78
C PHE A 97 -10.65 -3.04 7.94
N PHE A 98 -9.95 -3.96 8.59
CA PHE A 98 -9.07 -4.90 7.90
C PHE A 98 -9.74 -6.26 7.73
N ALA A 99 -9.41 -6.92 6.63
CA ALA A 99 -9.86 -8.28 6.37
C ALA A 99 -8.78 -9.05 5.60
N VAL A 100 -8.65 -10.34 5.85
CA VAL A 100 -7.68 -11.18 5.14
C VAL A 100 -8.34 -11.79 3.92
N ALA A 101 -7.68 -11.64 2.77
CA ALA A 101 -8.03 -12.37 1.54
C ALA A 101 -6.83 -13.22 1.10
N GLU A 102 -7.09 -14.43 0.62
CA GLU A 102 -6.04 -15.34 0.17
C GLU A 102 -6.24 -15.82 -1.26
N SER A 103 -5.14 -16.13 -1.93
CA SER A 103 -5.11 -16.69 -3.29
C SER A 103 -4.07 -17.80 -3.39
N PRO A 104 -4.32 -18.86 -4.19
CA PRO A 104 -3.34 -19.92 -4.43
C PRO A 104 -2.16 -19.49 -5.31
N ASN A 105 -2.31 -18.44 -6.14
CA ASN A 105 -1.33 -18.01 -7.13
C ASN A 105 -0.95 -16.54 -7.07
N GLY A 106 -1.67 -15.74 -6.26
CA GLY A 106 -1.45 -14.31 -6.06
C GLY A 106 -1.94 -13.40 -7.20
N ILE A 107 -2.61 -13.94 -8.21
CA ILE A 107 -3.06 -13.22 -9.41
C ILE A 107 -4.58 -13.25 -9.57
N ASP A 108 -5.20 -14.37 -9.23
CA ASP A 108 -6.65 -14.57 -9.28
C ASP A 108 -7.14 -15.47 -8.14
N ASN A 109 -8.45 -15.78 -8.12
CA ASN A 109 -9.08 -16.61 -7.09
C ASN A 109 -8.82 -16.11 -5.66
N PHE A 110 -8.81 -14.81 -5.46
CA PHE A 110 -8.78 -14.24 -4.13
C PHE A 110 -10.13 -14.46 -3.42
N ARG A 111 -10.07 -14.95 -2.20
CA ARG A 111 -11.23 -15.14 -1.33
C ARG A 111 -10.96 -14.54 0.03
N PHE A 112 -11.87 -13.72 0.50
CA PHE A 112 -11.83 -13.25 1.89
C PHE A 112 -12.05 -14.40 2.85
N TRP A 113 -11.39 -14.34 3.99
CA TRP A 113 -11.74 -15.19 5.12
C TRP A 113 -13.15 -14.87 5.63
N PRO A 114 -13.80 -15.82 6.33
CA PRO A 114 -15.22 -15.65 6.71
C PRO A 114 -15.49 -14.40 7.56
N GLU A 115 -14.54 -14.02 8.40
CA GLU A 115 -14.69 -12.91 9.34
C GLU A 115 -13.65 -11.82 9.07
N PRO A 116 -14.00 -10.53 9.24
CA PRO A 116 -13.02 -9.45 9.22
C PRO A 116 -12.10 -9.54 10.43
N VAL A 117 -10.96 -8.85 10.37
CA VAL A 117 -10.03 -8.74 11.49
C VAL A 117 -10.67 -7.94 12.62
N THR A 118 -10.78 -8.55 13.78
CA THR A 118 -11.12 -7.83 15.01
C THR A 118 -9.86 -7.17 15.54
N MET A 119 -9.70 -5.86 15.26
CA MET A 119 -8.57 -5.09 15.77
C MET A 119 -8.91 -4.56 17.17
N PRO A 120 -8.16 -4.98 18.22
CA PRO A 120 -8.36 -4.42 19.55
C PRO A 120 -8.07 -2.91 19.59
N GLU A 121 -8.65 -2.21 20.54
CA GLU A 121 -8.28 -0.82 20.83
C GLU A 121 -6.84 -0.74 21.33
N ALA A 122 -6.17 0.39 21.04
CA ALA A 122 -4.82 0.62 21.51
C ALA A 122 -4.80 0.67 23.07
N PRO A 123 -3.83 0.02 23.70
CA PRO A 123 -3.57 0.29 25.11
C PRO A 123 -3.24 1.78 25.30
N SER A 124 -3.74 2.39 26.37
CA SER A 124 -3.42 3.79 26.66
C SER A 124 -1.91 3.97 26.84
N SER A 125 -1.33 4.93 26.14
CA SER A 125 0.06 5.34 26.32
C SER A 125 0.24 6.23 27.55
N SER A 126 -0.86 6.73 28.14
CA SER A 126 -0.87 7.58 29.34
C SER A 126 -1.28 6.80 30.59
N PRO A 127 -0.57 6.95 31.73
CA PRO A 127 -0.97 6.36 32.99
C PRO A 127 -2.33 6.88 33.51
N GLU A 128 -2.80 8.02 33.04
CA GLU A 128 -4.06 8.64 33.46
C GLU A 128 -5.30 8.12 32.71
N GLY A 129 -5.11 7.25 31.74
CA GLY A 129 -6.17 6.60 30.96
C GLY A 129 -6.92 7.57 30.03
N GLY A 130 -7.17 7.18 28.78
CA GLY A 130 -8.12 7.87 27.94
C GLY A 130 -7.56 8.59 26.74
N GLU A 131 -6.84 7.88 25.86
CA GLU A 131 -6.89 8.26 24.44
C GLU A 131 -8.26 7.82 23.91
N ASP A 132 -8.96 8.73 23.23
CA ASP A 132 -10.18 8.36 22.53
C ASP A 132 -9.90 7.26 21.50
N PRO A 133 -10.80 6.28 21.33
CA PRO A 133 -10.63 5.24 20.34
C PRO A 133 -10.45 5.84 18.95
N ALA A 134 -9.65 5.20 18.11
CA ALA A 134 -9.47 5.65 16.73
C ALA A 134 -10.82 5.67 16.00
N THR A 135 -11.16 6.81 15.42
CA THR A 135 -12.39 6.95 14.62
C THR A 135 -12.32 6.12 13.35
N ASN A 136 -11.13 6.01 12.77
CA ASN A 136 -10.88 5.22 11.57
C ASN A 136 -9.48 4.63 11.59
N ILE A 137 -9.33 3.38 11.12
CA ILE A 137 -8.03 2.72 10.95
C ILE A 137 -7.90 2.28 9.50
N TYR A 138 -6.72 2.53 8.88
CA TYR A 138 -6.56 2.24 7.45
C TYR A 138 -5.11 2.06 7.02
N ASP A 139 -4.92 1.52 5.82
CA ASP A 139 -3.65 1.43 5.10
C ASP A 139 -2.57 0.63 5.84
N MET A 140 -2.90 -0.60 6.28
CA MET A 140 -1.95 -1.47 6.95
C MET A 140 -0.84 -1.93 6.02
N ARG A 141 0.41 -1.77 6.46
CA ARG A 141 1.61 -2.41 5.92
C ARG A 141 1.93 -3.61 6.79
N VAL A 142 2.12 -4.75 6.16
CA VAL A 142 2.43 -5.99 6.89
C VAL A 142 3.89 -6.36 6.67
N THR A 143 4.60 -6.60 7.77
CA THR A 143 6.02 -6.98 7.74
C THR A 143 6.23 -8.26 8.54
N GLN A 144 6.75 -9.30 7.90
CA GLN A 144 7.32 -10.46 8.60
C GLN A 144 8.71 -10.05 9.10
N HIS A 145 8.84 -9.84 10.40
CA HIS A 145 10.08 -9.37 11.01
C HIS A 145 10.95 -10.55 11.48
N GLU A 146 12.26 -10.35 11.52
CA GLU A 146 13.22 -11.38 11.90
C GLU A 146 13.08 -11.89 13.34
N ASP A 147 12.41 -11.15 14.24
CA ASP A 147 12.03 -11.62 15.58
C ASP A 147 10.92 -12.69 15.56
N GLY A 148 10.42 -13.02 14.38
CA GLY A 148 9.42 -14.04 14.15
C GLY A 148 7.97 -13.58 14.35
N TRP A 149 7.70 -12.30 14.55
CA TRP A 149 6.35 -11.73 14.53
C TRP A 149 5.99 -11.22 13.12
N ILE A 150 4.70 -11.21 12.85
CA ILE A 150 4.09 -10.47 11.74
C ILE A 150 3.55 -9.18 12.33
N TYR A 151 4.09 -8.05 11.91
CA TYR A 151 3.63 -6.73 12.33
C TYR A 151 2.74 -6.12 11.27
N GLY A 152 1.66 -5.49 11.73
CA GLY A 152 0.85 -4.56 10.95
C GLY A 152 1.07 -3.14 11.46
N VAL A 153 1.52 -2.24 10.59
CA VAL A 153 1.62 -0.81 10.88
C VAL A 153 0.62 -0.07 10.01
N PHE A 154 -0.24 0.74 10.62
CA PHE A 154 -1.37 1.35 9.94
C PHE A 154 -1.64 2.77 10.45
N CYS A 155 -2.46 3.52 9.76
CA CYS A 155 -2.91 4.84 10.22
C CYS A 155 -4.07 4.67 11.19
N ALA A 156 -3.96 5.26 12.37
CA ALA A 156 -5.03 5.43 13.34
C ALA A 156 -5.41 6.92 13.37
N GLU A 157 -6.63 7.22 12.92
CA GLU A 157 -7.11 8.59 12.76
C GLU A 157 -8.16 8.93 13.81
N ARG A 158 -8.06 10.16 14.35
CA ARG A 158 -8.98 10.73 15.32
C ARG A 158 -9.38 12.12 14.86
N HIS A 159 -10.51 12.65 15.37
CA HIS A 159 -10.84 14.05 15.19
C HIS A 159 -9.78 14.95 15.87
N ASP A 160 -9.48 16.09 15.27
CA ASP A 160 -8.61 17.10 15.89
C ASP A 160 -9.42 17.98 16.82
N ASP A 161 -9.42 17.65 18.11
CA ASP A 161 -10.17 18.36 19.15
C ASP A 161 -9.69 19.79 19.39
N SER A 162 -8.52 20.16 18.88
CA SER A 162 -8.08 21.58 18.86
C SER A 162 -8.91 22.42 17.90
N GLN A 163 -9.65 21.78 16.99
CA GLN A 163 -10.50 22.41 15.97
C GLN A 163 -11.97 21.88 16.02
N PRO A 164 -12.68 21.98 17.16
CA PRO A 164 -13.95 21.29 17.37
C PRO A 164 -15.06 21.70 16.39
N GLY A 165 -14.97 22.88 15.78
CA GLY A 165 -15.89 23.36 14.75
C GLY A 165 -15.58 22.88 13.32
N ASN A 166 -14.44 22.24 13.10
CA ASN A 166 -14.00 21.73 11.80
C ASN A 166 -14.16 20.22 11.74
N LEU A 167 -15.31 19.74 11.28
CA LEU A 167 -15.63 18.30 11.19
C LEU A 167 -14.74 17.52 10.20
N SER A 168 -13.86 18.19 9.45
CA SER A 168 -12.86 17.57 8.58
C SER A 168 -11.46 17.58 9.16
N ALA A 169 -11.26 18.20 10.32
CA ALA A 169 -9.97 18.23 10.98
C ALA A 169 -9.66 16.85 11.58
N ALA A 170 -8.49 16.32 11.24
CA ALA A 170 -8.06 14.99 11.67
C ALA A 170 -6.59 14.99 12.09
N THR A 171 -6.30 14.27 13.15
CA THR A 171 -4.96 13.89 13.55
C THR A 171 -4.74 12.41 13.28
N ALA A 172 -3.50 12.01 13.01
CA ALA A 172 -3.16 10.63 12.77
C ALA A 172 -1.87 10.22 13.45
N THR A 173 -1.91 9.03 14.02
CA THR A 173 -0.76 8.30 14.55
C THR A 173 -0.51 7.02 13.77
N ALA A 174 0.69 6.48 13.86
CA ALA A 174 0.95 5.15 13.34
C ALA A 174 0.55 4.10 14.39
N GLY A 175 -0.53 3.38 14.10
CA GLY A 175 -0.96 2.24 14.90
C GLY A 175 -0.08 1.03 14.65
N ILE A 176 0.26 0.27 15.69
CA ILE A 176 1.06 -0.94 15.62
C ILE A 176 0.26 -2.12 16.17
N ALA A 177 0.21 -3.22 15.42
CA ALA A 177 -0.31 -4.48 15.91
C ALA A 177 0.61 -5.62 15.46
N ARG A 178 0.54 -6.78 16.14
CA ARG A 178 1.30 -7.97 15.76
C ARG A 178 0.46 -9.24 15.85
N THR A 179 0.86 -10.24 15.11
CA THR A 179 0.16 -11.52 15.06
C THR A 179 1.13 -12.66 14.76
N LYS A 180 0.67 -13.90 15.00
CA LYS A 180 1.36 -15.13 14.56
C LYS A 180 0.53 -15.93 13.55
N ASP A 181 -0.71 -15.54 13.29
CA ASP A 181 -1.67 -16.37 12.54
C ASP A 181 -2.60 -15.56 11.62
N LEU A 182 -2.48 -14.24 11.59
CA LEU A 182 -3.36 -13.28 10.87
C LEU A 182 -4.82 -13.23 11.37
N VAL A 183 -5.16 -14.00 12.39
CA VAL A 183 -6.48 -14.05 13.03
C VAL A 183 -6.47 -13.28 14.34
N ASN A 184 -5.53 -13.66 15.21
CA ASN A 184 -5.40 -13.10 16.55
C ASN A 184 -4.36 -11.96 16.53
N TRP A 185 -4.85 -10.74 16.61
CA TRP A 185 -3.99 -9.55 16.61
C TRP A 185 -3.86 -8.98 18.01
N GLU A 186 -2.63 -8.76 18.44
CA GLU A 186 -2.28 -8.01 19.63
C GLU A 186 -2.01 -6.56 19.22
N ARG A 187 -2.83 -5.64 19.74
CA ARG A 187 -2.66 -4.20 19.52
C ARG A 187 -1.64 -3.66 20.50
N LEU A 188 -0.57 -3.04 19.99
CA LEU A 188 0.43 -2.32 20.77
C LEU A 188 0.05 -0.83 20.89
N PRO A 189 0.66 -0.06 21.81
CA PRO A 189 0.51 1.38 21.82
C PRO A 189 0.90 2.01 20.47
N ASP A 190 0.25 3.10 20.12
CA ASP A 190 0.57 3.86 18.92
C ASP A 190 2.01 4.40 19.00
N LEU A 191 2.65 4.53 17.83
CA LEU A 191 3.98 5.12 17.72
C LEU A 191 3.96 6.58 18.20
N VAL A 192 4.74 6.85 19.23
CA VAL A 192 4.92 8.21 19.75
C VAL A 192 5.92 8.96 18.87
N SER A 193 5.55 10.14 18.39
CA SER A 193 6.43 11.01 17.58
C SER A 193 6.04 12.48 17.74
N ARG A 194 6.95 13.39 17.37
CA ARG A 194 6.71 14.84 17.47
C ARG A 194 5.72 15.37 16.42
N SER A 195 5.69 14.73 15.27
CA SER A 195 4.80 15.07 14.14
C SER A 195 3.73 14.01 13.94
N GLN A 196 2.67 14.35 13.25
CA GLN A 196 1.74 13.33 12.76
C GLN A 196 2.48 12.35 11.85
N GLN A 197 2.08 11.09 11.91
CA GLN A 197 2.68 10.01 11.13
C GLN A 197 1.60 9.26 10.35
N ARG A 198 1.78 9.24 9.04
CA ARG A 198 0.99 8.40 8.12
C ARG A 198 1.94 7.59 7.25
N ASN A 199 1.52 6.43 6.80
CA ASN A 199 2.33 5.57 5.92
C ASN A 199 3.69 5.16 6.52
N VAL A 200 3.70 4.87 7.81
CA VAL A 200 4.86 4.31 8.50
C VAL A 200 5.02 2.84 8.14
N VAL A 201 6.26 2.41 7.93
CA VAL A 201 6.61 1.04 7.54
C VAL A 201 7.72 0.51 8.44
N LEU A 202 7.53 -0.70 8.98
CA LEU A 202 8.58 -1.38 9.72
C LEU A 202 9.56 -2.05 8.75
N HIS A 203 10.86 -1.82 8.96
CA HIS A 203 11.92 -2.56 8.29
C HIS A 203 11.89 -4.05 8.72
N PRO A 204 12.14 -5.02 7.83
CA PRO A 204 11.98 -6.44 8.18
C PRO A 204 13.07 -7.01 9.10
N GLU A 205 14.18 -6.32 9.26
CA GLU A 205 15.33 -6.73 10.07
C GLU A 205 15.68 -5.66 11.12
N PHE A 206 16.34 -6.07 12.18
CA PHE A 206 16.95 -5.10 13.11
C PHE A 206 18.08 -4.33 12.44
N VAL A 207 18.19 -3.07 12.78
CA VAL A 207 19.33 -2.22 12.37
C VAL A 207 19.98 -1.70 13.65
N ASP A 208 21.27 -1.99 13.81
CA ASP A 208 22.01 -1.70 15.05
C ASP A 208 21.34 -2.27 16.32
N GLY A 209 20.70 -3.45 16.18
CA GLY A 209 19.98 -4.12 17.28
C GLY A 209 18.65 -3.47 17.68
N LYS A 210 18.12 -2.56 16.87
CA LYS A 210 16.88 -1.82 17.10
C LYS A 210 15.86 -2.08 16.01
N TYR A 211 14.57 -1.86 16.32
CA TYR A 211 13.52 -1.79 15.30
C TYR A 211 13.69 -0.51 14.48
N ALA A 212 13.61 -0.64 13.17
CA ALA A 212 13.80 0.48 12.26
C ALA A 212 12.50 0.79 11.52
N PHE A 213 12.16 2.08 11.42
CA PHE A 213 10.94 2.53 10.76
C PHE A 213 11.25 3.51 9.63
N TYR A 214 10.60 3.30 8.51
CA TYR A 214 10.42 4.35 7.51
C TYR A 214 9.21 5.17 7.93
N THR A 215 9.42 6.45 8.16
CA THR A 215 8.41 7.38 8.66
C THR A 215 8.00 8.36 7.57
N ARG A 216 6.93 9.08 7.78
CA ARG A 216 6.53 10.21 6.94
C ARG A 216 5.99 11.32 7.81
N PRO A 217 6.88 12.14 8.40
CA PRO A 217 6.49 13.25 9.24
C PRO A 217 5.69 14.29 8.45
N GLN A 218 4.62 14.82 9.06
CA GLN A 218 3.77 15.83 8.44
C GLN A 218 3.04 16.65 9.49
N ASP A 219 2.71 17.91 9.15
CA ASP A 219 2.03 18.82 10.05
C ASP A 219 0.51 18.67 9.95
N GLY A 220 -0.03 18.42 8.75
CA GLY A 220 -1.45 18.24 8.49
C GLY A 220 -1.79 17.10 7.53
N PHE A 221 -3.09 16.90 7.26
CA PHE A 221 -3.53 15.77 6.42
C PHE A 221 -3.17 15.95 4.95
N ILE A 222 -3.50 17.09 4.37
CA ILE A 222 -3.23 17.40 2.95
C ILE A 222 -1.94 18.20 2.86
N ASP A 223 -1.83 19.27 3.63
CA ASP A 223 -0.62 20.09 3.72
C ASP A 223 0.36 19.43 4.69
N THR A 224 1.47 18.94 4.17
CA THR A 224 2.51 18.29 4.97
C THR A 224 3.46 19.29 5.64
N GLY A 225 3.30 20.57 5.39
CA GLY A 225 4.15 21.62 5.94
C GLY A 225 5.62 21.42 5.58
N SER A 226 6.48 21.36 6.59
CA SER A 226 7.92 21.10 6.44
C SER A 226 8.25 19.62 6.23
N GLY A 227 7.29 18.72 6.47
CA GLY A 227 7.42 17.26 6.32
C GLY A 227 7.11 16.74 4.92
N GLY A 228 6.60 15.51 4.85
CA GLY A 228 6.13 14.87 3.62
C GLY A 228 7.21 14.17 2.79
N GLY A 229 8.43 14.05 3.31
CA GLY A 229 9.49 13.18 2.80
C GLY A 229 9.49 11.81 3.50
N ILE A 230 10.26 10.84 2.98
CA ILE A 230 10.49 9.58 3.67
C ILE A 230 11.54 9.81 4.76
N GLY A 231 11.15 9.57 6.01
CA GLY A 231 12.01 9.62 7.17
C GLY A 231 12.51 8.24 7.57
N TRP A 232 13.45 8.21 8.49
CA TRP A 232 14.02 7.02 9.11
C TRP A 232 14.18 7.25 10.60
N ALA A 233 13.76 6.28 11.39
CA ALA A 233 13.88 6.30 12.82
C ALA A 233 14.23 4.91 13.38
N LEU A 234 14.99 4.88 14.46
CA LEU A 234 15.30 3.68 15.23
C LEU A 234 14.55 3.71 16.57
N VAL A 235 14.00 2.56 16.96
CA VAL A 235 13.20 2.37 18.17
C VAL A 235 13.76 1.20 18.96
N ASP A 236 14.01 1.39 20.25
CA ASP A 236 14.60 0.35 21.11
C ASP A 236 13.61 -0.77 21.46
N ASP A 237 12.35 -0.41 21.67
CA ASP A 237 11.27 -1.32 22.08
C ASP A 237 9.99 -1.05 21.29
N ILE A 238 9.59 -1.99 20.45
CA ILE A 238 8.38 -1.86 19.63
C ILE A 238 7.08 -1.90 20.45
N THR A 239 7.13 -2.44 21.69
CA THR A 239 5.96 -2.46 22.57
C THR A 239 5.69 -1.11 23.25
N HIS A 240 6.65 -0.20 23.14
CA HIS A 240 6.56 1.22 23.58
C HIS A 240 7.33 2.10 22.59
N ALA A 241 6.90 2.03 21.34
CA ALA A 241 7.61 2.65 20.22
C ALA A 241 7.60 4.18 20.30
N GLU A 242 8.79 4.79 20.40
CA GLU A 242 8.99 6.24 20.45
C GLU A 242 10.06 6.67 19.46
N VAL A 243 9.68 7.55 18.52
CA VAL A 243 10.60 8.21 17.59
C VAL A 243 11.22 9.43 18.27
N ARG A 244 12.42 9.28 18.81
CA ARG A 244 13.18 10.36 19.46
C ARG A 244 13.96 11.19 18.45
N GLU A 245 14.52 10.53 17.44
CA GLU A 245 15.27 11.14 16.35
C GLU A 245 14.75 10.63 15.03
N GLU A 246 14.56 11.53 14.07
CA GLU A 246 14.06 11.25 12.74
C GLU A 246 14.91 11.95 11.68
N LYS A 247 15.40 11.20 10.70
CA LYS A 247 16.21 11.70 9.60
C LYS A 247 15.46 11.52 8.28
N ILE A 248 15.30 12.57 7.50
CA ILE A 248 14.76 12.44 6.13
C ILE A 248 15.83 11.80 5.23
N ILE A 249 15.50 10.67 4.63
CA ILE A 249 16.37 9.92 3.71
C ILE A 249 15.99 10.11 2.24
N TYR A 250 14.72 10.48 1.96
CA TYR A 250 14.27 10.81 0.62
C TYR A 250 13.38 12.06 0.65
N GLU A 251 13.93 13.17 0.17
CA GLU A 251 13.31 14.49 0.23
C GLU A 251 12.24 14.68 -0.85
N ARG A 252 11.30 15.59 -0.60
CA ARG A 252 10.45 16.17 -1.65
C ARG A 252 11.31 17.06 -2.57
N LYS A 253 10.95 17.10 -3.86
CA LYS A 253 11.62 17.96 -4.83
C LYS A 253 10.63 18.74 -5.67
N TYR A 254 10.90 20.04 -5.83
CA TYR A 254 10.10 20.93 -6.66
C TYR A 254 9.96 20.39 -8.08
N HIS A 255 8.75 20.46 -8.60
CA HIS A 255 8.36 20.09 -9.97
C HIS A 255 8.75 18.65 -10.36
N THR A 256 8.61 17.74 -9.42
CA THR A 256 8.76 16.29 -9.61
C THR A 256 7.50 15.55 -9.16
N ILE A 257 7.50 14.22 -9.32
CA ILE A 257 6.41 13.37 -8.80
C ILE A 257 6.27 13.41 -7.28
N THR A 258 7.25 13.92 -6.55
CA THR A 258 7.30 13.96 -5.07
C THR A 258 7.15 15.36 -4.51
N GLU A 259 6.69 16.34 -5.30
CA GLU A 259 6.68 17.75 -4.90
C GLU A 259 5.75 18.07 -3.73
N VAL A 260 4.61 17.38 -3.61
CA VAL A 260 3.65 17.61 -2.51
C VAL A 260 3.97 16.71 -1.33
N LYS A 261 4.12 15.41 -1.56
CA LYS A 261 4.52 14.42 -0.54
C LYS A 261 5.02 13.15 -1.19
N ASN A 262 5.77 12.39 -0.44
CA ASN A 262 6.17 11.04 -0.77
C ASN A 262 6.22 10.18 0.50
N GLY A 263 6.08 8.90 0.36
CA GLY A 263 6.11 7.96 1.47
C GLY A 263 6.40 6.55 1.01
N GLU A 264 6.86 5.74 1.95
CA GLU A 264 7.08 4.33 1.70
C GLU A 264 5.75 3.62 1.40
N GLY A 265 5.79 2.63 0.52
CA GLY A 265 4.69 1.72 0.25
C GLY A 265 4.75 0.49 1.17
N PRO A 266 5.08 -0.72 0.66
CA PRO A 266 5.36 -1.90 1.47
C PRO A 266 6.75 -1.83 2.12
N HIS A 267 7.05 -2.79 3.03
CA HIS A 267 8.41 -2.99 3.52
C HIS A 267 9.38 -3.29 2.35
N PRO A 268 10.67 -2.88 2.45
CA PRO A 268 11.63 -3.10 1.37
C PRO A 268 11.96 -4.59 1.17
N LEU A 269 12.36 -4.95 -0.05
CA LEU A 269 12.83 -6.29 -0.39
C LEU A 269 14.36 -6.36 -0.35
N LYS A 270 14.89 -7.30 0.42
CA LYS A 270 16.34 -7.57 0.46
C LYS A 270 16.80 -8.22 -0.84
N THR A 271 17.84 -7.68 -1.46
CA THR A 271 18.43 -8.21 -2.68
C THR A 271 19.96 -8.25 -2.57
N PRO A 272 20.67 -9.00 -3.42
CA PRO A 272 22.14 -8.99 -3.41
C PRO A 272 22.78 -7.62 -3.70
N LYS A 273 22.01 -6.67 -4.25
CA LYS A 273 22.51 -5.34 -4.66
C LYS A 273 22.11 -4.20 -3.72
N GLY A 274 21.22 -4.45 -2.78
CA GLY A 274 20.68 -3.45 -1.87
C GLY A 274 19.25 -3.77 -1.48
N TRP A 275 18.63 -2.90 -0.71
CA TRP A 275 17.21 -2.93 -0.42
C TRP A 275 16.44 -2.27 -1.56
N LEU A 276 15.50 -3.00 -2.17
CA LEU A 276 14.55 -2.45 -3.13
C LEU A 276 13.38 -1.82 -2.38
N HIS A 277 13.01 -0.61 -2.77
CA HIS A 277 11.88 0.14 -2.22
C HIS A 277 10.86 0.43 -3.30
N LEU A 278 9.59 0.29 -2.95
CA LEU A 278 8.45 0.76 -3.72
C LEU A 278 7.75 1.84 -2.91
N ALA A 279 7.75 3.04 -3.41
CA ALA A 279 7.22 4.22 -2.72
C ALA A 279 6.15 4.92 -3.56
N HIS A 280 5.38 5.82 -2.95
CA HIS A 280 4.42 6.65 -3.65
C HIS A 280 4.88 8.11 -3.67
N GLY A 281 4.75 8.72 -4.83
CA GLY A 281 4.96 10.16 -5.03
C GLY A 281 3.64 10.86 -5.30
N VAL A 282 3.52 12.09 -4.79
CA VAL A 282 2.32 12.91 -4.92
C VAL A 282 2.67 14.28 -5.46
N ARG A 283 1.99 14.67 -6.53
CA ARG A 283 2.08 16.03 -7.09
C ARG A 283 0.71 16.67 -7.23
N ALA A 284 0.69 18.00 -7.24
CA ALA A 284 -0.51 18.76 -7.55
C ALA A 284 -0.84 18.72 -9.05
N THR A 285 -2.13 18.73 -9.37
CA THR A 285 -2.67 18.89 -10.72
C THR A 285 -3.83 19.87 -10.68
N ALA A 286 -4.33 20.31 -11.85
CA ALA A 286 -5.51 21.17 -11.91
C ALA A 286 -6.76 20.53 -11.29
N ASP A 287 -6.84 19.19 -11.28
CA ASP A 287 -7.98 18.43 -10.78
C ASP A 287 -7.78 17.87 -9.36
N GLY A 288 -6.73 18.29 -8.64
CA GLY A 288 -6.40 17.80 -7.32
C GLY A 288 -5.01 17.14 -7.25
N LEU A 289 -4.89 16.01 -6.53
CA LEU A 289 -3.62 15.34 -6.33
C LEU A 289 -3.50 14.13 -7.26
N ARG A 290 -2.31 13.91 -7.81
CA ARG A 290 -1.96 12.70 -8.54
C ARG A 290 -0.99 11.87 -7.71
N TYR A 291 -1.34 10.59 -7.47
CA TYR A 291 -0.50 9.60 -6.81
C TYR A 291 0.05 8.61 -7.82
N VAL A 292 1.36 8.39 -7.77
CA VAL A 292 2.07 7.43 -8.61
C VAL A 292 3.03 6.60 -7.76
N LEU A 293 3.37 5.41 -8.22
CA LEU A 293 4.42 4.62 -7.58
C LEU A 293 5.75 4.91 -8.23
N TYR A 294 6.81 4.93 -7.44
CA TYR A 294 8.19 5.00 -7.89
C TYR A 294 9.08 4.04 -7.09
N MET A 295 10.27 3.81 -7.58
CA MET A 295 11.23 2.92 -6.93
C MET A 295 12.52 3.65 -6.59
N TYR A 296 13.22 3.14 -5.60
CA TYR A 296 14.59 3.50 -5.28
C TYR A 296 15.30 2.33 -4.60
N MET A 297 16.60 2.42 -4.41
CA MET A 297 17.36 1.42 -3.67
C MET A 297 18.23 2.07 -2.59
N THR A 298 18.37 1.37 -1.47
CA THR A 298 19.32 1.72 -0.42
C THR A 298 20.39 0.63 -0.25
N ALA A 299 21.50 0.96 0.38
CA ALA A 299 22.58 0.03 0.62
C ALA A 299 22.19 -1.03 1.67
N LEU A 300 22.77 -2.22 1.58
CA LEU A 300 22.51 -3.29 2.54
C LEU A 300 23.10 -2.99 3.92
N ASP A 301 24.27 -2.37 3.94
CA ASP A 301 25.02 -2.00 5.15
C ASP A 301 24.52 -0.72 5.81
N ASP A 302 23.76 0.10 5.09
CA ASP A 302 23.18 1.34 5.58
C ASP A 302 21.84 1.62 4.86
N PRO A 303 20.69 1.19 5.42
CA PRO A 303 19.37 1.41 4.83
C PRO A 303 18.99 2.89 4.68
N THR A 304 19.76 3.83 5.23
CA THR A 304 19.54 5.28 5.04
C THR A 304 20.27 5.83 3.82
N ARG A 305 21.23 5.10 3.26
CA ARG A 305 22.04 5.53 2.13
C ARG A 305 21.41 5.10 0.80
N VAL A 306 20.78 6.02 0.12
CA VAL A 306 20.19 5.78 -1.21
C VAL A 306 21.31 5.59 -2.24
N ILE A 307 21.25 4.50 -2.99
CA ILE A 307 22.25 4.10 -4.01
C ILE A 307 21.72 4.13 -5.44
N ALA A 308 20.39 4.17 -5.62
CA ALA A 308 19.76 4.32 -6.95
C ALA A 308 18.45 5.10 -6.83
N ARG A 309 18.22 6.03 -7.78
CA ARG A 309 17.06 6.94 -7.84
C ARG A 309 16.57 7.08 -9.29
N PRO A 310 15.87 6.10 -9.86
CA PRO A 310 15.26 6.27 -11.17
C PRO A 310 14.37 7.51 -11.22
N GLY A 311 14.47 8.29 -12.29
CA GLY A 311 13.65 9.47 -12.46
C GLY A 311 12.21 9.15 -12.85
N GLY A 312 11.27 10.00 -12.43
CA GLY A 312 9.86 9.88 -12.78
C GLY A 312 9.12 8.77 -12.04
N PHE A 313 8.04 8.29 -12.62
CA PHE A 313 7.21 7.24 -12.03
C PHE A 313 7.56 5.85 -12.55
N PHE A 314 7.32 4.84 -11.71
CA PHE A 314 7.41 3.43 -12.06
C PHE A 314 6.05 2.89 -12.54
N LEU A 315 4.99 3.05 -11.75
CA LEU A 315 3.65 2.58 -12.05
C LEU A 315 2.62 3.69 -11.81
N VAL A 316 1.69 3.81 -12.76
CA VAL A 316 0.62 4.83 -12.75
C VAL A 316 -0.73 4.19 -13.08
N PRO A 317 -1.85 4.83 -12.74
CA PRO A 317 -3.16 4.42 -13.23
C PRO A 317 -3.23 4.44 -14.75
N GLU A 318 -3.98 3.51 -15.34
CA GLU A 318 -4.21 3.38 -16.78
C GLU A 318 -5.69 3.07 -17.08
N GLY A 319 -6.24 3.70 -18.11
CA GLY A 319 -7.62 3.43 -18.54
C GLY A 319 -8.64 3.64 -17.41
N SER A 320 -9.42 2.61 -17.08
CA SER A 320 -10.42 2.67 -16.01
C SER A 320 -9.82 2.79 -14.60
N GLU A 321 -8.52 2.58 -14.42
CA GLU A 321 -7.84 2.75 -13.13
C GLU A 321 -7.81 4.22 -12.67
N TYR A 322 -8.04 5.19 -13.59
CA TYR A 322 -8.13 6.61 -13.22
C TYR A 322 -9.37 6.97 -12.42
N LEU A 323 -10.44 6.16 -12.52
CA LEU A 323 -11.78 6.49 -12.02
C LEU A 323 -12.15 5.68 -10.79
N GLY A 324 -12.66 6.33 -9.76
CA GLY A 324 -13.12 5.73 -8.53
C GLY A 324 -13.42 6.80 -7.48
N ASP A 325 -13.27 6.45 -6.21
CA ASP A 325 -13.58 7.32 -5.07
C ASP A 325 -12.62 8.52 -5.01
N VAL A 326 -11.33 8.29 -5.23
CA VAL A 326 -10.31 9.33 -5.41
C VAL A 326 -9.62 9.13 -6.75
N MET A 327 -9.91 10.00 -7.71
CA MET A 327 -9.38 9.88 -9.07
C MET A 327 -7.85 10.03 -9.13
N ASN A 328 -7.24 9.39 -10.15
CA ASN A 328 -5.83 9.55 -10.49
C ASN A 328 -4.85 9.07 -9.41
N VAL A 329 -5.20 7.99 -8.72
CA VAL A 329 -4.41 7.38 -7.64
C VAL A 329 -3.98 5.97 -8.03
N ALA A 330 -2.67 5.69 -7.94
CA ALA A 330 -2.11 4.36 -7.77
C ALA A 330 -1.35 4.32 -6.44
N PHE A 331 -1.71 3.37 -5.58
CA PHE A 331 -1.15 3.28 -4.23
C PHE A 331 -0.86 1.82 -3.85
N ALA A 332 0.26 1.53 -3.18
CA ALA A 332 0.66 0.18 -2.83
C ALA A 332 1.16 0.11 -1.38
N ASN A 333 0.68 -0.89 -0.64
CA ASN A 333 1.11 -1.21 0.72
C ASN A 333 1.68 -2.63 0.84
N GLY A 334 1.62 -3.41 -0.25
CA GLY A 334 2.04 -4.80 -0.22
C GLY A 334 2.68 -5.25 -1.52
N TRP A 335 3.72 -6.01 -1.40
CA TRP A 335 4.31 -6.84 -2.45
C TRP A 335 4.87 -8.13 -1.87
N ILE A 336 5.08 -9.12 -2.72
CA ILE A 336 5.64 -10.41 -2.33
C ILE A 336 6.71 -10.78 -3.34
N ALA A 337 7.90 -11.12 -2.84
CA ALA A 337 8.94 -11.75 -3.64
C ALA A 337 8.94 -13.26 -3.37
N ASP A 338 8.76 -14.05 -4.41
CA ASP A 338 8.87 -15.50 -4.36
C ASP A 338 10.34 -15.96 -4.40
N PRO A 339 10.66 -17.15 -3.90
CA PRO A 339 12.03 -17.69 -3.93
C PRO A 339 12.63 -17.85 -5.33
N ASP A 340 11.81 -17.94 -6.37
CA ASP A 340 12.23 -17.98 -7.78
C ASP A 340 12.54 -16.61 -8.38
N GLY A 341 12.43 -15.56 -7.56
CA GLY A 341 12.69 -14.17 -7.96
C GLY A 341 11.49 -13.44 -8.56
N ARG A 342 10.33 -14.07 -8.70
CA ARG A 342 9.10 -13.40 -9.11
C ARG A 342 8.64 -12.43 -8.03
N VAL A 343 8.20 -11.23 -8.45
CA VAL A 343 7.64 -10.22 -7.56
C VAL A 343 6.20 -9.91 -7.96
N LEU A 344 5.28 -10.01 -7.00
CA LEU A 344 3.90 -9.59 -7.14
C LEU A 344 3.72 -8.26 -6.42
N ILE A 345 3.29 -7.24 -7.15
CA ILE A 345 3.08 -5.87 -6.66
C ILE A 345 1.57 -5.65 -6.57
N TYR A 346 1.06 -5.52 -5.36
CA TYR A 346 -0.36 -5.27 -5.10
C TYR A 346 -0.59 -3.77 -4.94
N TYR A 347 -1.40 -3.20 -5.83
CA TYR A 347 -1.71 -1.78 -5.80
C TYR A 347 -3.21 -1.52 -5.91
N ALA A 348 -3.65 -0.47 -5.25
CA ALA A 348 -5.00 0.05 -5.41
C ALA A 348 -5.04 1.10 -6.53
N SER A 349 -6.17 1.17 -7.23
CA SER A 349 -6.48 2.25 -8.15
C SER A 349 -7.68 3.06 -7.68
N ALA A 350 -7.54 4.38 -7.76
CA ALA A 350 -8.59 5.37 -7.48
C ALA A 350 -9.29 5.14 -6.13
N ASP A 351 -8.55 4.62 -5.12
CA ASP A 351 -9.02 4.26 -3.78
C ASP A 351 -10.29 3.38 -3.76
N THR A 352 -10.45 2.50 -4.75
CA THR A 352 -11.70 1.75 -4.93
C THR A 352 -11.48 0.23 -5.03
N ARG A 353 -10.38 -0.21 -5.65
CA ARG A 353 -10.15 -1.62 -6.00
C ARG A 353 -8.68 -1.98 -6.05
N MET A 354 -8.39 -3.25 -5.79
CA MET A 354 -7.04 -3.80 -5.81
C MET A 354 -6.72 -4.43 -7.17
N HIS A 355 -5.48 -4.24 -7.59
CA HIS A 355 -4.87 -4.85 -8.76
C HIS A 355 -3.57 -5.57 -8.37
N VAL A 356 -3.04 -6.34 -9.30
CA VAL A 356 -1.71 -6.92 -9.22
C VAL A 356 -0.91 -6.58 -10.49
N ALA A 357 0.37 -6.30 -10.31
CA ALA A 357 1.36 -6.33 -11.38
C ALA A 357 2.45 -7.31 -11.01
N THR A 358 3.08 -7.95 -12.00
CA THR A 358 4.18 -8.90 -11.77
C THR A 358 5.46 -8.43 -12.45
N SER A 359 6.58 -8.74 -11.79
CA SER A 359 7.93 -8.48 -12.28
C SER A 359 8.89 -9.55 -11.75
N THR A 360 10.19 -9.32 -11.86
CA THR A 360 11.23 -10.11 -11.21
C THR A 360 12.21 -9.21 -10.48
N ILE A 361 12.86 -9.75 -9.46
CA ILE A 361 13.92 -9.04 -8.70
C ILE A 361 14.98 -8.47 -9.65
N ASP A 362 15.43 -9.27 -10.61
CA ASP A 362 16.47 -8.86 -11.57
C ASP A 362 16.03 -7.67 -12.43
N ARG A 363 14.78 -7.70 -12.96
CA ARG A 363 14.22 -6.58 -13.75
C ARG A 363 14.09 -5.31 -12.90
N LEU A 364 13.66 -5.44 -11.65
CA LEU A 364 13.51 -4.29 -10.76
C LEU A 364 14.85 -3.70 -10.34
N ILE A 365 15.87 -4.54 -10.10
CA ILE A 365 17.24 -4.07 -9.86
C ILE A 365 17.79 -3.37 -11.12
N ASP A 366 17.64 -3.99 -12.29
CA ASP A 366 18.09 -3.39 -13.56
C ASP A 366 17.42 -2.04 -13.81
N TYR A 367 16.11 -1.96 -13.61
CA TYR A 367 15.36 -0.70 -13.70
C TYR A 367 15.93 0.36 -12.74
N CYS A 368 16.14 0.02 -11.47
CA CYS A 368 16.65 0.97 -10.48
C CYS A 368 18.06 1.45 -10.80
N MET A 369 18.95 0.54 -11.20
CA MET A 369 20.38 0.83 -11.39
C MET A 369 20.69 1.51 -12.72
N ASN A 370 19.88 1.29 -13.76
CA ASN A 370 20.19 1.71 -15.12
C ASN A 370 19.22 2.74 -15.70
N THR A 371 18.12 3.07 -15.00
CA THR A 371 17.25 4.17 -15.40
C THR A 371 17.85 5.50 -14.94
N PRO A 372 17.98 6.51 -15.82
CA PRO A 372 18.51 7.82 -15.47
C PRO A 372 17.70 8.47 -14.33
N GLU A 373 18.39 9.21 -13.48
CA GLU A 373 17.75 10.06 -12.47
C GLU A 373 16.97 11.21 -13.12
N ASP A 374 16.08 11.85 -12.33
CA ASP A 374 15.37 13.04 -12.76
C ASP A 374 16.34 14.20 -13.00
N GLY A 375 16.30 14.76 -14.19
CA GLY A 375 17.18 15.86 -14.58
C GLY A 375 16.82 17.22 -13.95
N LEU A 376 15.71 17.32 -13.24
CA LEU A 376 15.22 18.52 -12.53
C LEU A 376 15.06 19.78 -13.39
N SER A 377 15.19 19.69 -14.71
CA SER A 377 14.94 20.78 -15.66
C SER A 377 14.61 20.24 -17.05
N THR A 378 13.88 21.03 -17.85
CA THR A 378 13.57 20.69 -19.24
C THR A 378 14.84 20.44 -20.07
N ALA A 379 15.86 21.27 -19.89
CA ALA A 379 17.12 21.11 -20.62
C ALA A 379 17.83 19.81 -20.28
N ALA A 380 17.88 19.41 -19.00
CA ALA A 380 18.45 18.15 -18.56
C ALA A 380 17.64 16.95 -19.08
N SER A 381 16.31 16.99 -19.04
CA SER A 381 15.46 15.94 -19.61
C SER A 381 15.68 15.74 -21.10
N VAL A 382 15.78 16.84 -21.85
CA VAL A 382 16.10 16.79 -23.29
C VAL A 382 17.50 16.20 -23.54
N GLU A 383 18.49 16.55 -22.72
CA GLU A 383 19.84 16.02 -22.86
C GLU A 383 19.89 14.51 -22.57
N THR A 384 19.18 14.04 -21.55
CA THR A 384 19.03 12.60 -21.25
C THR A 384 18.47 11.84 -22.47
N ILE A 385 17.43 12.35 -23.14
CA ILE A 385 16.87 11.75 -24.36
C ILE A 385 17.90 11.74 -25.49
N LYS A 386 18.65 12.86 -25.69
CA LYS A 386 19.69 12.95 -26.73
C LYS A 386 20.84 11.96 -26.47
N GLN A 387 21.21 11.73 -25.21
CA GLN A 387 22.23 10.73 -24.84
C GLN A 387 21.77 9.32 -25.22
N LEU A 388 20.52 8.96 -24.93
CA LEU A 388 19.96 7.68 -25.32
C LEU A 388 19.91 7.51 -26.86
N ILE A 389 19.53 8.55 -27.58
CA ILE A 389 19.53 8.53 -29.05
C ILE A 389 20.96 8.31 -29.58
N ARG A 390 21.97 9.01 -29.04
CA ARG A 390 23.37 8.82 -29.46
C ARG A 390 23.85 7.38 -29.20
N LYS A 391 23.54 6.83 -28.00
CA LYS A 391 23.86 5.43 -27.67
C LYS A 391 23.23 4.45 -28.66
N ASN A 392 21.94 4.60 -28.97
CA ASN A 392 21.25 3.72 -29.91
C ASN A 392 21.83 3.77 -31.33
N ARG A 393 22.25 4.94 -31.80
CA ARG A 393 22.92 5.09 -33.11
C ARG A 393 24.25 4.38 -33.18
N GLN A 394 25.06 4.43 -32.10
CA GLN A 394 26.35 3.73 -32.03
C GLN A 394 26.17 2.21 -32.05
N THR A 395 25.21 1.68 -31.30
CA THR A 395 24.90 0.23 -31.29
C THR A 395 24.44 -0.26 -32.66
N THR A 396 23.63 0.52 -33.38
CA THR A 396 23.14 0.17 -34.71
C THR A 396 24.24 0.18 -35.78
N SER A 397 25.27 1.01 -35.63
CA SER A 397 26.40 1.05 -36.54
C SER A 397 27.39 -0.11 -36.33
N GLN A 398 27.57 -0.57 -35.08
CA GLN A 398 28.44 -1.71 -34.75
C GLN A 398 27.84 -3.09 -35.12
N GLY A 399 26.52 -3.20 -35.20
CA GLY A 399 25.81 -4.43 -35.61
C GLY A 399 25.65 -4.62 -37.12
N ARG A 400 26.25 -3.75 -37.94
CA ARG A 400 26.24 -3.83 -39.41
C ARG A 400 27.62 -4.17 -40.01
N GLU A 401 28.63 -4.42 -39.18
CA GLU A 401 29.90 -5.05 -39.53
C GLU A 401 29.83 -6.56 -39.19
#